data_59819a51c680bf45855269985d5d7c30
#
_entry.id   59819a51c680bf45855269985d5d7c30
#
_cell.length_a   1.000
_cell.length_b   1.000
_cell.length_c   1.000
_cell.angle_alpha   90.00
_cell.angle_beta   90.00
_cell.angle_gamma   90.00
#
_symmetry.space_group_name_H-M   'P 1'
#
loop_
_entity.id
_entity.type
_entity.pdbx_description
1 polymer ?
#
loop_
_entity_poly.entity_id
_entity_poly.type
_entity_poly.pdbx_seq_one_letter_code
_entity_poly.pdbx_strand_id
1 'polypeptide(L)'
;TTPEQDRKMVESLFANNQKEHEAVFYTHGHEDHVGLFEYVPLHVPQYMSAGTKELLLIKYGILKERQELYLEQIRKNGCTPESLEEANTKIINADNKKNRLLEMKTWRRALPGESPKSISIGDIKITPFFNCHSIYDSHMFLIEAEGKRVWHTGDYRVHGYLGKGLFPTLQKYATNIDTLITEGTMLNRNDDCIHEYEVAERMASVMKTYKYVFVLASATDIERLASIKNA
;
A
#
# COMPACT_ATOMS: atom_id res chain seq x y z
N THR A 1 -20.56 1.65 2.49
CA THR A 1 -20.91 0.44 1.71
C THR A 1 -20.88 -0.79 2.61
N THR A 2 -21.62 -1.82 2.28
CA THR A 2 -21.56 -3.13 2.95
C THR A 2 -20.60 -4.06 2.20
N PRO A 3 -20.01 -5.09 2.85
CA PRO A 3 -19.15 -6.07 2.17
C PRO A 3 -19.80 -6.71 0.93
N GLU A 4 -21.12 -6.90 0.94
CA GLU A 4 -21.84 -7.45 -0.21
C GLU A 4 -21.95 -6.43 -1.37
N GLN A 5 -22.15 -5.14 -1.06
CA GLN A 5 -22.16 -4.07 -2.07
C GLN A 5 -20.78 -3.91 -2.69
N ASP A 6 -19.71 -3.96 -1.86
CA ASP A 6 -18.33 -3.86 -2.31
C ASP A 6 -17.97 -5.03 -3.23
N ARG A 7 -18.35 -6.26 -2.86
CA ARG A 7 -18.17 -7.44 -3.69
C ARG A 7 -18.85 -7.30 -5.05
N LYS A 8 -20.14 -6.97 -5.08
CA LYS A 8 -20.90 -6.79 -6.33
C LYS A 8 -20.30 -5.71 -7.22
N MET A 9 -19.84 -4.61 -6.62
CA MET A 9 -19.17 -3.53 -7.34
C MET A 9 -17.89 -4.02 -8.01
N VAL A 10 -17.01 -4.69 -7.25
CA VAL A 10 -15.74 -5.20 -7.79
C VAL A 10 -15.98 -6.26 -8.87
N GLU A 11 -16.87 -7.24 -8.63
CA GLU A 11 -17.20 -8.27 -9.61
C GLU A 11 -17.75 -7.69 -10.91
N SER A 12 -18.52 -6.60 -10.86
CA SER A 12 -19.08 -5.95 -12.04
C SER A 12 -18.01 -5.34 -12.95
N LEU A 13 -16.84 -4.95 -12.42
CA LEU A 13 -15.72 -4.43 -13.21
C LEU A 13 -15.12 -5.49 -14.15
N PHE A 14 -15.24 -6.78 -13.78
CA PHE A 14 -14.66 -7.92 -14.51
C PHE A 14 -15.72 -8.78 -15.22
N ALA A 15 -16.95 -8.27 -15.35
CA ALA A 15 -18.07 -9.03 -15.92
C ALA A 15 -17.90 -9.39 -17.41
N ASN A 16 -17.10 -8.61 -18.15
CA ASN A 16 -16.90 -8.80 -19.61
C ASN A 16 -15.87 -9.88 -19.97
N ASN A 17 -15.21 -10.48 -18.98
CA ASN A 17 -14.36 -11.67 -19.09
C ASN A 17 -13.26 -11.60 -20.19
N GLN A 18 -12.58 -10.45 -20.31
CA GLN A 18 -11.45 -10.25 -21.22
C GLN A 18 -10.13 -10.74 -20.61
N LYS A 19 -10.05 -12.05 -20.33
CA LYS A 19 -9.00 -12.69 -19.53
C LYS A 19 -7.55 -12.37 -19.91
N GLU A 20 -7.31 -12.05 -21.18
CA GLU A 20 -5.95 -11.80 -21.68
C GLU A 20 -5.46 -10.36 -21.40
N HIS A 21 -6.37 -9.45 -21.09
CA HIS A 21 -6.11 -8.02 -20.92
C HIS A 21 -6.55 -7.47 -19.57
N GLU A 22 -6.86 -8.33 -18.62
CA GLU A 22 -7.33 -7.94 -17.29
C GLU A 22 -6.30 -8.28 -16.21
N ALA A 23 -5.96 -7.30 -15.38
CA ALA A 23 -5.16 -7.49 -14.18
C ALA A 23 -5.37 -6.32 -13.20
N VAL A 24 -5.11 -6.55 -11.93
CA VAL A 24 -5.12 -5.50 -10.91
C VAL A 24 -3.70 -5.25 -10.42
N PHE A 25 -3.29 -3.98 -10.42
CA PHE A 25 -2.00 -3.53 -9.90
C PHE A 25 -2.22 -2.58 -8.74
N TYR A 26 -1.62 -2.88 -7.60
CA TYR A 26 -1.71 -2.06 -6.39
C TYR A 26 -0.50 -1.15 -6.27
N THR A 27 -0.73 0.15 -6.11
CA THR A 27 0.33 1.16 -5.94
C THR A 27 1.04 0.99 -4.60
N HIS A 28 0.29 0.75 -3.53
CA HIS A 28 0.80 0.61 -2.16
C HIS A 28 -0.22 -0.05 -1.23
N GLY A 29 0.15 -0.27 0.03
CA GLY A 29 -0.60 -1.11 0.98
C GLY A 29 -1.56 -0.37 1.93
N HIS A 30 -1.95 0.89 1.68
CA HIS A 30 -3.01 1.54 2.45
C HIS A 30 -4.38 0.91 2.16
N GLU A 31 -5.26 0.92 3.15
CA GLU A 31 -6.54 0.20 3.10
C GLU A 31 -7.48 0.72 2.02
N ASP A 32 -7.47 2.01 1.75
CA ASP A 32 -8.25 2.67 0.69
C ASP A 32 -7.76 2.31 -0.73
N HIS A 33 -6.56 1.74 -0.87
CA HIS A 33 -6.01 1.26 -2.13
C HIS A 33 -6.08 -0.26 -2.28
N VAL A 34 -5.94 -1.03 -1.19
CA VAL A 34 -5.92 -2.49 -1.26
C VAL A 34 -7.13 -3.15 -0.60
N GLY A 35 -7.98 -2.42 0.13
CA GLY A 35 -9.00 -2.99 1.01
C GLY A 35 -9.98 -3.96 0.35
N LEU A 36 -10.16 -3.87 -0.97
CA LEU A 36 -11.10 -4.69 -1.74
C LEU A 36 -10.45 -5.87 -2.49
N PHE A 37 -9.17 -6.15 -2.28
CA PHE A 37 -8.43 -7.17 -3.03
C PHE A 37 -9.04 -8.58 -2.93
N GLU A 38 -9.71 -8.90 -1.84
CA GLU A 38 -10.33 -10.19 -1.61
C GLU A 38 -11.56 -10.44 -2.49
N TYR A 39 -12.19 -9.37 -3.02
CA TYR A 39 -13.36 -9.46 -3.89
C TYR A 39 -13.01 -9.53 -5.38
N VAL A 40 -11.76 -9.32 -5.75
CA VAL A 40 -11.31 -9.49 -7.15
C VAL A 40 -11.47 -10.95 -7.55
N PRO A 41 -12.13 -11.27 -8.70
CA PRO A 41 -12.33 -12.64 -9.13
C PRO A 41 -11.03 -13.44 -9.23
N LEU A 42 -11.08 -14.75 -8.92
CA LEU A 42 -9.88 -15.60 -8.86
C LEU A 42 -9.14 -15.72 -10.19
N HIS A 43 -9.83 -15.56 -11.30
CA HIS A 43 -9.23 -15.63 -12.64
C HIS A 43 -8.46 -14.36 -13.02
N VAL A 44 -8.70 -13.23 -12.33
CA VAL A 44 -8.02 -11.96 -12.57
C VAL A 44 -6.71 -11.93 -11.79
N PRO A 45 -5.55 -11.86 -12.47
CA PRO A 45 -4.27 -11.79 -11.79
C PRO A 45 -4.09 -10.47 -11.06
N GLN A 46 -3.61 -10.55 -9.83
CA GLN A 46 -3.34 -9.39 -9.00
C GLN A 46 -1.84 -9.23 -8.78
N TYR A 47 -1.36 -8.00 -8.81
CA TYR A 47 0.05 -7.65 -8.73
C TYR A 47 0.29 -6.55 -7.69
N MET A 48 1.30 -6.71 -6.86
CA MET A 48 1.81 -5.66 -5.96
C MET A 48 3.33 -5.76 -5.81
N SER A 49 3.96 -4.75 -5.23
CA SER A 49 5.38 -4.85 -4.92
C SER A 49 5.64 -5.93 -3.88
N ALA A 50 6.84 -6.51 -3.90
CA ALA A 50 7.23 -7.53 -2.92
C ALA A 50 7.18 -6.98 -1.49
N GLY A 51 7.58 -5.71 -1.29
CA GLY A 51 7.54 -5.06 0.01
C GLY A 51 6.11 -4.79 0.49
N THR A 52 5.21 -4.36 -0.38
CA THR A 52 3.78 -4.21 -0.05
C THR A 52 3.17 -5.55 0.35
N LYS A 53 3.44 -6.62 -0.39
CA LYS A 53 2.95 -7.97 -0.06
C LYS A 53 3.41 -8.43 1.33
N GLU A 54 4.71 -8.29 1.61
CA GLU A 54 5.28 -8.66 2.91
C GLU A 54 4.66 -7.87 4.05
N LEU A 55 4.53 -6.55 3.89
CA LEU A 55 3.89 -5.68 4.87
C LEU A 55 2.45 -6.13 5.18
N LEU A 56 1.66 -6.47 4.16
CA LEU A 56 0.28 -6.91 4.35
C LEU A 56 0.20 -8.30 4.98
N LEU A 57 1.11 -9.23 4.64
CA LEU A 57 1.20 -10.54 5.27
C LEU A 57 1.51 -10.41 6.77
N ILE A 58 2.43 -9.52 7.15
CA ILE A 58 2.73 -9.20 8.55
C ILE A 58 1.49 -8.60 9.23
N LYS A 59 0.85 -7.60 8.62
CA LYS A 59 -0.37 -6.96 9.14
C LYS A 59 -1.45 -7.98 9.48
N TYR A 60 -1.83 -8.83 8.54
CA TYR A 60 -2.88 -9.82 8.76
C TYR A 60 -2.42 -10.97 9.68
N GLY A 61 -1.12 -11.29 9.72
CA GLY A 61 -0.54 -12.18 10.73
C GLY A 61 -0.75 -11.66 12.14
N ILE A 62 -0.36 -10.43 12.41
CA ILE A 62 -0.54 -9.77 13.72
C ILE A 62 -2.01 -9.65 14.08
N LEU A 63 -2.89 -9.30 13.14
CA LEU A 63 -4.34 -9.24 13.39
C LEU A 63 -4.90 -10.59 13.82
N LYS A 64 -4.48 -11.67 13.16
CA LYS A 64 -4.87 -13.04 13.53
C LYS A 64 -4.40 -13.36 14.96
N GLU A 65 -3.11 -13.22 15.25
CA GLU A 65 -2.53 -13.52 16.57
C GLU A 65 -3.25 -12.74 17.69
N ARG A 66 -3.55 -11.46 17.47
CA ARG A 66 -4.29 -10.64 18.44
C ARG A 66 -5.70 -11.18 18.70
N GLN A 67 -6.40 -11.67 17.66
CA GLN A 67 -7.72 -12.24 17.83
C GLN A 67 -7.67 -13.62 18.51
N GLU A 68 -6.65 -14.43 18.24
CA GLU A 68 -6.42 -15.70 18.92
C GLU A 68 -6.17 -15.49 20.41
N LEU A 69 -5.30 -14.53 20.79
CA LEU A 69 -5.08 -14.16 22.19
C LEU A 69 -6.36 -13.63 22.87
N TYR A 70 -7.12 -12.79 22.18
CA TYR A 70 -8.41 -12.32 22.67
C TYR A 70 -9.38 -13.48 22.89
N LEU A 71 -9.47 -14.42 21.95
CA LEU A 71 -10.31 -15.61 22.05
C LEU A 71 -9.94 -16.48 23.26
N GLU A 72 -8.64 -16.67 23.52
CA GLU A 72 -8.17 -17.37 24.72
C GLU A 72 -8.57 -16.65 26.00
N GLN A 73 -8.45 -15.31 26.03
CA GLN A 73 -8.78 -14.50 27.19
C GLN A 73 -10.28 -14.57 27.52
N ILE A 74 -11.16 -14.41 26.52
CA ILE A 74 -12.62 -14.46 26.76
C ILE A 74 -13.08 -15.87 27.16
N ARG A 75 -12.45 -16.93 26.65
CA ARG A 75 -12.73 -18.31 27.08
C ARG A 75 -12.40 -18.53 28.55
N LYS A 76 -11.32 -17.92 29.07
CA LYS A 76 -10.91 -18.03 30.49
C LYS A 76 -11.80 -17.21 31.43
N ASN A 77 -12.29 -16.05 30.97
CA ASN A 77 -13.03 -15.10 31.80
C ASN A 77 -14.55 -15.21 31.67
N GLY A 78 -15.05 -16.15 30.89
CA GLY A 78 -16.46 -16.26 30.51
C GLY A 78 -16.75 -15.46 29.23
N CYS A 79 -17.38 -16.11 28.26
CA CYS A 79 -17.69 -15.51 26.95
C CYS A 79 -19.15 -15.73 26.62
N THR A 80 -19.70 -14.81 25.80
CA THR A 80 -20.99 -15.02 25.17
C THR A 80 -20.82 -15.73 23.82
N PRO A 81 -21.83 -16.43 23.30
CA PRO A 81 -21.79 -17.04 21.97
C PRO A 81 -21.42 -16.02 20.89
N GLU A 82 -21.95 -14.79 20.98
CA GLU A 82 -21.70 -13.70 20.02
C GLU A 82 -20.24 -13.27 20.02
N SER A 83 -19.60 -13.12 21.21
CA SER A 83 -18.20 -12.74 21.30
C SER A 83 -17.26 -13.82 20.77
N LEU A 84 -17.62 -15.09 20.92
CA LEU A 84 -16.89 -16.21 20.32
C LEU A 84 -17.01 -16.23 18.80
N GLU A 85 -18.21 -16.03 18.26
CA GLU A 85 -18.46 -15.99 16.83
C GLU A 85 -17.73 -14.83 16.17
N GLU A 86 -17.78 -13.63 16.78
CA GLU A 86 -17.07 -12.45 16.29
C GLU A 86 -15.55 -12.69 16.23
N ALA A 87 -14.95 -13.21 17.30
CA ALA A 87 -13.51 -13.49 17.35
C ALA A 87 -13.09 -14.53 16.29
N ASN A 88 -13.84 -15.63 16.17
CA ASN A 88 -13.59 -16.67 15.17
C ASN A 88 -13.73 -16.11 13.74
N THR A 89 -14.74 -15.30 13.47
CA THR A 89 -14.93 -14.64 12.17
C THR A 89 -13.75 -13.77 11.80
N LYS A 90 -13.24 -12.98 12.74
CA LYS A 90 -12.05 -12.12 12.51
C LYS A 90 -10.78 -12.94 12.22
N ILE A 91 -10.60 -14.09 12.90
CA ILE A 91 -9.47 -15.00 12.64
C ILE A 91 -9.57 -15.58 11.23
N ILE A 92 -10.74 -16.10 10.86
CA ILE A 92 -10.99 -16.68 9.53
C ILE A 92 -10.77 -15.63 8.44
N ASN A 93 -11.28 -14.40 8.61
CA ASN A 93 -11.10 -13.33 7.65
C ASN A 93 -9.62 -12.94 7.49
N ALA A 94 -8.85 -12.89 8.59
CA ALA A 94 -7.42 -12.62 8.51
C ALA A 94 -6.66 -13.73 7.76
N ASP A 95 -7.00 -15.00 7.97
CA ASP A 95 -6.44 -16.14 7.24
C ASP A 95 -6.79 -16.11 5.76
N ASN A 96 -8.05 -15.85 5.42
CA ASN A 96 -8.49 -15.75 4.03
C ASN A 96 -7.72 -14.64 3.29
N LYS A 97 -7.55 -13.48 3.91
CA LYS A 97 -6.75 -12.37 3.36
C LYS A 97 -5.29 -12.77 3.17
N LYS A 98 -4.66 -13.44 4.14
CA LYS A 98 -3.29 -13.96 4.00
C LYS A 98 -3.17 -14.95 2.83
N ASN A 99 -4.08 -15.91 2.73
CA ASN A 99 -4.08 -16.89 1.64
C ASN A 99 -4.24 -16.21 0.28
N ARG A 100 -5.13 -15.24 0.18
CA ARG A 100 -5.31 -14.47 -1.05
C ARG A 100 -4.06 -13.68 -1.44
N LEU A 101 -3.37 -13.06 -0.48
CA LEU A 101 -2.10 -12.38 -0.71
C LEU A 101 -1.01 -13.32 -1.20
N LEU A 102 -0.93 -14.56 -0.69
CA LEU A 102 0.07 -15.53 -1.11
C LEU A 102 -0.04 -15.87 -2.61
N GLU A 103 -1.24 -15.86 -3.19
CA GLU A 103 -1.50 -16.10 -4.61
C GLU A 103 -1.10 -14.93 -5.52
N MET A 104 -0.96 -13.70 -4.97
CA MET A 104 -0.65 -12.53 -5.77
C MET A 104 0.77 -12.57 -6.32
N LYS A 105 0.90 -12.12 -7.57
CA LYS A 105 2.19 -11.93 -8.23
C LYS A 105 2.89 -10.68 -7.69
N THR A 106 4.22 -10.67 -7.75
CA THR A 106 5.00 -9.54 -7.24
C THR A 106 6.04 -9.07 -8.22
N TRP A 107 6.40 -7.79 -8.11
CA TRP A 107 7.65 -7.26 -8.65
C TRP A 107 8.56 -6.81 -7.51
N ARG A 108 9.85 -6.75 -7.81
CA ARG A 108 10.87 -6.16 -6.94
C ARG A 108 11.17 -4.73 -7.40
N ARG A 109 11.26 -3.81 -6.46
CA ARG A 109 11.77 -2.46 -6.72
C ARG A 109 13.14 -2.52 -7.39
N ALA A 110 13.35 -1.68 -8.43
CA ALA A 110 14.66 -1.50 -9.02
C ALA A 110 15.64 -0.91 -7.99
N LEU A 111 16.83 -1.47 -7.91
CA LEU A 111 17.90 -0.93 -7.06
C LEU A 111 18.56 0.29 -7.75
N PRO A 112 19.34 1.11 -7.00
CA PRO A 112 20.09 2.20 -7.59
C PRO A 112 20.99 1.70 -8.74
N GLY A 113 20.85 2.32 -9.92
CA GLY A 113 21.55 1.92 -11.14
C GLY A 113 20.85 0.86 -12.00
N GLU A 114 19.80 0.21 -11.49
CA GLU A 114 18.98 -0.71 -12.28
C GLU A 114 17.85 0.03 -13.01
N SER A 115 17.50 -0.46 -14.20
CA SER A 115 16.25 -0.04 -14.86
C SER A 115 15.06 -0.82 -14.31
N PRO A 116 13.90 -0.15 -14.08
CA PRO A 116 12.68 -0.85 -13.70
C PRO A 116 12.29 -1.87 -14.74
N LYS A 117 11.80 -3.04 -14.29
CA LYS A 117 11.33 -4.10 -15.18
C LYS A 117 9.84 -3.96 -15.43
N SER A 118 9.45 -4.02 -16.70
CA SER A 118 8.04 -4.00 -17.09
C SER A 118 7.40 -5.37 -16.94
N ILE A 119 6.08 -5.36 -16.75
CA ILE A 119 5.20 -6.53 -16.70
C ILE A 119 4.23 -6.37 -17.88
N SER A 120 4.03 -7.42 -18.66
CA SER A 120 3.07 -7.41 -19.78
C SER A 120 1.81 -8.20 -19.42
N ILE A 121 0.66 -7.61 -19.75
CA ILE A 121 -0.66 -8.24 -19.68
C ILE A 121 -1.26 -8.12 -21.09
N GLY A 122 -1.21 -9.20 -21.86
CA GLY A 122 -1.46 -9.11 -23.28
C GLY A 122 -0.49 -8.13 -23.95
N ASP A 123 -1.03 -7.14 -24.65
CA ASP A 123 -0.31 -6.05 -25.32
C ASP A 123 -0.09 -4.81 -24.41
N ILE A 124 -0.65 -4.82 -23.21
CA ILE A 124 -0.46 -3.75 -22.23
C ILE A 124 0.85 -3.97 -21.47
N LYS A 125 1.70 -2.96 -21.43
CA LYS A 125 2.97 -2.97 -20.70
C LYS A 125 2.91 -2.03 -19.52
N ILE A 126 3.16 -2.54 -18.30
CA ILE A 126 3.15 -1.79 -17.05
C ILE A 126 4.55 -1.77 -16.47
N THR A 127 5.10 -0.58 -16.25
CA THR A 127 6.41 -0.39 -15.62
C THR A 127 6.24 0.28 -14.26
N PRO A 128 6.49 -0.44 -13.14
CA PRO A 128 6.43 0.14 -11.81
C PRO A 128 7.69 0.95 -11.51
N PHE A 129 7.50 2.14 -10.92
CA PHE A 129 8.56 3.02 -10.43
C PHE A 129 8.33 3.28 -8.95
N PHE A 130 9.38 3.15 -8.15
CA PHE A 130 9.30 3.52 -6.74
C PHE A 130 8.93 4.99 -6.57
N ASN A 131 8.05 5.29 -5.63
CA ASN A 131 7.80 6.63 -5.14
C ASN A 131 7.85 6.68 -3.60
N CYS A 132 8.07 7.89 -3.07
CA CYS A 132 8.03 8.12 -1.63
C CYS A 132 6.58 8.41 -1.19
N HIS A 133 6.11 7.70 -0.16
CA HIS A 133 4.81 7.90 0.46
C HIS A 133 4.88 7.53 1.95
N SER A 134 3.77 7.73 2.70
CA SER A 134 3.67 7.41 4.14
C SER A 134 3.55 5.91 4.44
N ILE A 135 3.89 5.06 3.49
CA ILE A 135 3.92 3.60 3.64
C ILE A 135 5.09 3.01 2.85
N TYR A 136 5.59 1.86 3.31
CA TYR A 136 6.71 1.17 2.69
C TYR A 136 6.39 0.65 1.28
N ASP A 137 7.36 0.82 0.37
CA ASP A 137 7.40 0.23 -0.98
C ASP A 137 6.24 0.65 -1.90
N SER A 138 5.88 1.94 -1.84
CA SER A 138 4.90 2.56 -2.73
C SER A 138 5.44 2.74 -4.15
N HIS A 139 4.56 2.64 -5.15
CA HIS A 139 4.92 2.72 -6.57
C HIS A 139 3.94 3.57 -7.38
N MET A 140 4.45 4.18 -8.42
CA MET A 140 3.73 4.77 -9.54
C MET A 140 3.93 3.89 -10.77
N PHE A 141 3.07 4.03 -11.79
CA PHE A 141 3.08 3.20 -12.98
C PHE A 141 3.17 4.02 -14.27
N LEU A 142 4.04 3.58 -15.18
CA LEU A 142 3.91 3.90 -16.59
C LEU A 142 3.17 2.75 -17.28
N ILE A 143 2.05 3.04 -17.90
CA ILE A 143 1.20 2.10 -18.61
C ILE A 143 1.28 2.44 -20.10
N GLU A 144 1.68 1.47 -20.91
CA GLU A 144 1.86 1.64 -22.36
C GLU A 144 0.97 0.62 -23.10
N ALA A 145 0.05 1.10 -23.93
CA ALA A 145 -0.84 0.28 -24.75
C ALA A 145 -1.29 1.08 -25.98
N GLU A 146 -1.48 0.42 -27.13
CA GLU A 146 -2.00 1.02 -28.38
C GLU A 146 -1.26 2.31 -28.80
N GLY A 147 0.05 2.39 -28.55
CA GLY A 147 0.87 3.58 -28.82
C GLY A 147 0.61 4.77 -27.88
N LYS A 148 -0.18 4.59 -26.84
CA LYS A 148 -0.46 5.58 -25.80
C LYS A 148 0.35 5.31 -24.55
N ARG A 149 0.63 6.39 -23.80
CA ARG A 149 1.38 6.35 -22.54
C ARG A 149 0.60 7.06 -21.44
N VAL A 150 0.25 6.30 -20.41
CA VAL A 150 -0.44 6.82 -19.23
C VAL A 150 0.51 6.76 -18.05
N TRP A 151 0.66 7.86 -17.32
CA TRP A 151 1.39 7.90 -16.06
C TRP A 151 0.41 7.98 -14.90
N HIS A 152 0.44 6.98 -14.00
CA HIS A 152 -0.36 6.93 -12.79
C HIS A 152 0.55 7.08 -11.58
N THR A 153 0.39 8.17 -10.80
CA THR A 153 1.31 8.49 -9.71
C THR A 153 1.10 7.62 -8.47
N GLY A 154 -0.09 7.05 -8.27
CA GLY A 154 -0.49 6.66 -6.92
C GLY A 154 -0.41 7.86 -5.98
N ASP A 155 -0.35 7.60 -4.69
CA ASP A 155 -0.11 8.61 -3.67
C ASP A 155 1.39 8.83 -3.48
N TYR A 156 1.81 10.09 -3.33
CA TYR A 156 3.23 10.42 -3.22
C TYR A 156 3.48 11.63 -2.32
N ARG A 157 4.73 11.72 -1.84
CA ARG A 157 5.23 12.90 -1.13
C ARG A 157 6.67 13.21 -1.58
N VAL A 158 7.03 14.49 -1.57
CA VAL A 158 8.38 14.96 -1.96
C VAL A 158 9.29 15.22 -0.75
N HIS A 159 8.73 15.37 0.43
CA HIS A 159 9.42 15.79 1.66
C HIS A 159 10.00 14.65 2.49
N GLY A 160 9.84 13.38 2.06
CA GLY A 160 10.50 12.24 2.65
C GLY A 160 11.99 12.16 2.27
N TYR A 161 12.76 11.31 2.97
CA TYR A 161 14.19 11.09 2.67
C TYR A 161 14.42 10.61 1.23
N LEU A 162 13.52 9.79 0.70
CA LEU A 162 13.58 9.25 -0.66
C LEU A 162 12.82 10.10 -1.68
N GLY A 163 12.06 11.11 -1.23
CA GLY A 163 11.26 12.00 -2.09
C GLY A 163 12.06 12.76 -3.14
N LYS A 164 13.35 13.02 -2.86
CA LYS A 164 14.29 13.63 -3.80
C LYS A 164 14.46 12.87 -5.12
N GLY A 165 14.12 11.58 -5.15
CA GLY A 165 14.18 10.74 -6.35
C GLY A 165 13.00 10.92 -7.31
N LEU A 166 11.91 11.57 -6.88
CA LEU A 166 10.69 11.69 -7.68
C LEU A 166 10.92 12.46 -8.97
N PHE A 167 11.36 13.72 -8.87
CA PHE A 167 11.55 14.58 -10.06
C PHE A 167 12.57 14.03 -11.06
N PRO A 168 13.77 13.54 -10.65
CA PRO A 168 14.68 12.87 -11.59
C PRO A 168 14.05 11.67 -12.30
N THR A 169 13.23 10.88 -11.60
CA THR A 169 12.53 9.74 -12.20
C THR A 169 11.51 10.22 -13.25
N LEU A 170 10.70 11.22 -12.91
CA LEU A 170 9.72 11.79 -13.84
C LEU A 170 10.42 12.39 -15.08
N GLN A 171 11.47 13.17 -14.89
CA GLN A 171 12.24 13.75 -16.01
C GLN A 171 12.82 12.70 -16.96
N LYS A 172 13.27 11.58 -16.41
CA LYS A 172 13.87 10.50 -17.22
C LYS A 172 12.85 9.63 -17.94
N TYR A 173 11.72 9.30 -17.31
CA TYR A 173 10.82 8.28 -17.79
C TYR A 173 9.43 8.76 -18.19
N ALA A 174 8.95 9.87 -17.61
CA ALA A 174 7.64 10.45 -17.92
C ALA A 174 7.69 11.38 -19.13
N THR A 175 8.34 10.96 -20.21
CA THR A 175 8.43 11.70 -21.47
C THR A 175 7.29 11.29 -22.40
N ASN A 176 6.73 12.25 -23.16
CA ASN A 176 5.67 12.02 -24.15
C ASN A 176 4.45 11.26 -23.53
N ILE A 177 3.99 11.73 -22.38
CA ILE A 177 2.82 11.17 -21.68
C ILE A 177 1.55 11.73 -22.31
N ASP A 178 0.65 10.85 -22.75
CA ASP A 178 -0.67 11.23 -23.28
C ASP A 178 -1.65 11.58 -22.16
N THR A 179 -1.58 10.86 -21.02
CA THR A 179 -2.49 11.03 -19.88
C THR A 179 -1.74 10.92 -18.57
N LEU A 180 -1.98 11.88 -17.68
CA LEU A 180 -1.52 11.87 -16.29
C LEU A 180 -2.69 11.63 -15.36
N ILE A 181 -2.61 10.58 -14.52
CA ILE A 181 -3.51 10.32 -13.41
C ILE A 181 -2.74 10.57 -12.13
N THR A 182 -3.16 11.56 -11.35
CA THR A 182 -2.46 11.98 -10.14
C THR A 182 -3.42 12.23 -9.00
N GLU A 183 -2.94 12.08 -7.76
CA GLU A 183 -3.65 12.49 -6.57
C GLU A 183 -3.85 14.01 -6.50
N GLY A 184 -4.77 14.44 -5.63
CA GLY A 184 -5.06 15.84 -5.38
C GLY A 184 -5.32 16.15 -3.90
N THR A 185 -4.84 15.31 -2.98
CA THR A 185 -5.12 15.39 -1.53
C THR A 185 -4.75 16.75 -0.92
N MET A 186 -3.68 17.37 -1.43
CA MET A 186 -3.17 18.65 -0.91
C MET A 186 -3.60 19.87 -1.71
N LEU A 187 -4.44 19.74 -2.75
CA LEU A 187 -4.83 20.87 -3.64
C LEU A 187 -5.44 22.06 -2.92
N ASN A 188 -6.19 21.81 -1.84
CA ASN A 188 -6.87 22.85 -1.06
C ASN A 188 -6.13 23.24 0.23
N ARG A 189 -4.87 22.84 0.38
CA ARG A 189 -4.05 23.16 1.56
C ARG A 189 -2.89 24.06 1.18
N ASN A 190 -2.66 25.10 1.99
CA ASN A 190 -1.55 26.05 1.89
C ASN A 190 -0.53 25.81 3.02
N ASP A 191 -0.34 24.54 3.41
CA ASP A 191 0.58 24.19 4.48
C ASP A 191 2.01 24.07 3.94
N ASP A 192 2.98 24.58 4.71
CA ASP A 192 4.38 24.38 4.40
C ASP A 192 4.77 22.92 4.55
N CYS A 193 5.46 22.37 3.55
CA CYS A 193 6.00 21.03 3.61
C CYS A 193 7.23 20.98 4.54
N ILE A 194 7.13 20.26 5.64
CA ILE A 194 8.24 19.98 6.56
C ILE A 194 8.95 18.70 6.11
N HIS A 195 10.25 18.77 5.86
CA HIS A 195 11.06 17.61 5.50
C HIS A 195 11.28 16.64 6.68
N GLU A 196 11.41 15.34 6.41
CA GLU A 196 11.60 14.32 7.45
C GLU A 196 12.84 14.57 8.34
N TYR A 197 13.92 15.14 7.80
CA TYR A 197 15.10 15.51 8.60
C TYR A 197 14.79 16.64 9.60
N GLU A 198 13.94 17.61 9.24
CA GLU A 198 13.52 18.68 10.17
C GLU A 198 12.61 18.12 11.28
N VAL A 199 11.77 17.14 10.94
CA VAL A 199 10.95 16.42 11.94
C VAL A 199 11.86 15.70 12.93
N ALA A 200 12.92 15.02 12.48
CA ALA A 200 13.89 14.35 13.34
C ALA A 200 14.60 15.35 14.26
N GLU A 201 15.05 16.49 13.75
CA GLU A 201 15.70 17.55 14.57
C GLU A 201 14.77 18.13 15.64
N ARG A 202 13.51 18.40 15.28
CA ARG A 202 12.50 18.88 16.24
C ARG A 202 12.22 17.85 17.32
N MET A 203 12.07 16.56 16.94
CA MET A 203 11.91 15.47 17.91
C MET A 203 13.11 15.36 18.83
N ALA A 204 14.34 15.40 18.32
CA ALA A 204 15.57 15.37 19.13
C ALA A 204 15.61 16.51 20.15
N SER A 205 15.18 17.72 19.78
CA SER A 205 15.08 18.86 20.67
C SER A 205 14.08 18.61 21.81
N VAL A 206 12.89 18.09 21.49
CA VAL A 206 11.86 17.75 22.50
C VAL A 206 12.35 16.64 23.44
N MET A 207 12.99 15.59 22.91
CA MET A 207 13.51 14.45 23.69
C MET A 207 14.60 14.88 24.69
N LYS A 208 15.38 15.90 24.37
CA LYS A 208 16.37 16.49 25.32
C LYS A 208 15.73 17.26 26.47
N THR A 209 14.53 17.77 26.25
CA THR A 209 13.84 18.65 27.22
C THR A 209 13.02 17.85 28.24
N TYR A 210 12.44 16.71 27.82
CA TYR A 210 11.50 15.94 28.62
C TYR A 210 12.07 14.58 29.01
N LYS A 211 11.83 14.17 30.27
CA LYS A 211 12.25 12.85 30.78
C LYS A 211 11.51 11.68 30.12
N TYR A 212 10.26 11.90 29.73
CA TYR A 212 9.42 10.91 29.05
C TYR A 212 8.77 11.55 27.84
N VAL A 213 8.89 10.90 26.68
CA VAL A 213 8.31 11.34 25.42
C VAL A 213 7.56 10.17 24.79
N PHE A 214 6.30 10.39 24.43
CA PHE A 214 5.48 9.42 23.72
C PHE A 214 5.28 9.91 22.30
N VAL A 215 5.63 9.07 21.33
CA VAL A 215 5.50 9.39 19.89
C VAL A 215 4.42 8.50 19.29
N LEU A 216 3.39 9.10 18.71
CA LEU A 216 2.37 8.40 17.95
C LEU A 216 2.70 8.52 16.46
N ALA A 217 2.97 7.39 15.80
CA ALA A 217 3.29 7.34 14.39
C ALA A 217 2.73 6.06 13.73
N SER A 218 2.55 6.09 12.41
CA SER A 218 2.22 4.88 11.66
C SER A 218 3.38 3.90 11.68
N ALA A 219 3.12 2.64 12.01
CA ALA A 219 4.10 1.56 11.98
C ALA A 219 4.54 1.19 10.54
N THR A 220 3.83 1.66 9.53
CA THR A 220 4.11 1.39 8.11
C THR A 220 4.90 2.51 7.43
N ASP A 221 5.03 3.69 8.07
CA ASP A 221 5.84 4.81 7.58
C ASP A 221 7.29 4.66 8.03
N ILE A 222 8.07 3.91 7.24
CA ILE A 222 9.47 3.59 7.56
C ILE A 222 10.34 4.85 7.64
N GLU A 223 10.07 5.88 6.85
CA GLU A 223 10.82 7.13 6.91
C GLU A 223 10.57 7.88 8.22
N ARG A 224 9.32 7.94 8.69
CA ARG A 224 8.97 8.49 10.00
C ARG A 224 9.57 7.68 11.15
N LEU A 225 9.58 6.35 11.06
CA LEU A 225 10.24 5.50 12.04
C LEU A 225 11.76 5.74 12.07
N ALA A 226 12.39 5.97 10.91
CA ALA A 226 13.78 6.36 10.84
C ALA A 226 14.04 7.72 11.50
N SER A 227 13.15 8.71 11.29
CA SER A 227 13.22 10.02 11.95
C SER A 227 13.15 9.89 13.48
N ILE A 228 12.23 9.06 13.99
CA ILE A 228 12.09 8.79 15.43
C ILE A 228 13.34 8.13 15.99
N LYS A 229 13.91 7.16 15.27
CA LYS A 229 15.14 6.45 15.69
C LYS A 229 16.35 7.37 15.73
N ASN A 230 16.43 8.33 14.82
CA ASN A 230 17.57 9.23 14.68
C ASN A 230 17.50 10.45 15.61
N ALA A 231 16.33 10.72 16.21
CA ALA A 231 16.12 11.77 17.20
C ALA A 231 16.62 11.37 18.59
#